data_dc4f36fc5c495b2f0aff0315cd166335
#
_entry.id   dc4f36fc5c495b2f0aff0315cd166335
#
_cell.length_a   1.000
_cell.length_b   1.000
_cell.length_c   1.000
_cell.angle_alpha   90.00
_cell.angle_beta   90.00
_cell.angle_gamma   90.00
#
_symmetry.space_group_name_H-M   'P 1'
#
loop_
_entity.id
_entity.type
_entity.pdbx_description
1 polymer ?
#
loop_
_entity_poly.entity_id
_entity_poly.type
_entity_poly.pdbx_seq_one_letter_code
_entity_poly.pdbx_strand_id
1 'polypeptide(L)'
;MSSPFSPLQLNFNDLSILNAKPIYFGFSNIQIYVVGCGGTGSFLVPHLCRVVNFLNETGRQIDLTLIDFDRIEEKNLYRQNFCLAELGYNKAQALAMRYKTMFPSLTIAARSDSIDAIELTTYKPSLIVGCVDNAQARASIEELMIQHASMFAHGVTKKPCWWLDCGNSYTHGQVAIGNWYSVELDDYVLEPATCVRLPLPTI
;
A
#
# COMPACT_ATOMS: atom_id res chain seq x y z
N MET A 1 12.41 -38.05 -10.13
CA MET A 1 11.84 -36.77 -10.62
C MET A 1 12.47 -35.68 -9.80
N SER A 2 13.44 -34.98 -10.35
CA SER A 2 14.14 -33.85 -9.69
C SER A 2 13.20 -32.65 -9.63
N SER A 3 13.08 -32.05 -8.46
CA SER A 3 12.34 -30.79 -8.23
C SER A 3 12.82 -29.72 -9.21
N PRO A 4 11.93 -29.00 -9.92
CA PRO A 4 12.32 -27.94 -10.83
C PRO A 4 12.69 -26.62 -10.13
N PHE A 5 12.68 -26.58 -8.81
CA PHE A 5 13.01 -25.39 -8.04
C PHE A 5 14.40 -25.52 -7.43
N SER A 6 15.37 -24.92 -8.10
CA SER A 6 16.63 -24.58 -7.44
C SER A 6 16.34 -23.55 -6.35
N PRO A 7 16.79 -23.74 -5.09
CA PRO A 7 16.64 -22.71 -4.08
C PRO A 7 17.33 -21.43 -4.58
N LEU A 8 16.63 -20.32 -4.49
CA LEU A 8 17.19 -18.98 -4.75
C LEU A 8 18.42 -18.84 -3.84
N GLN A 9 19.60 -19.04 -4.40
CA GLN A 9 20.84 -18.70 -3.70
C GLN A 9 20.93 -17.17 -3.73
N LEU A 10 20.64 -16.54 -2.60
CA LEU A 10 20.96 -15.14 -2.39
C LEU A 10 22.48 -14.99 -2.50
N ASN A 11 22.92 -14.43 -3.61
CA ASN A 11 24.32 -14.12 -3.81
C ASN A 11 24.63 -12.82 -3.04
N PHE A 12 25.12 -12.95 -1.81
CA PHE A 12 25.54 -11.81 -0.97
C PHE A 12 26.72 -11.00 -1.56
N ASN A 13 27.34 -11.49 -2.64
CA ASN A 13 28.35 -10.76 -3.39
C ASN A 13 27.77 -9.96 -4.56
N ASP A 14 26.46 -9.99 -4.76
CA ASP A 14 25.83 -9.14 -5.76
C ASP A 14 25.75 -7.70 -5.26
N LEU A 15 26.72 -6.91 -5.68
CA LEU A 15 26.82 -5.48 -5.37
C LEU A 15 25.79 -4.63 -6.10
N SER A 16 24.92 -5.21 -6.94
CA SER A 16 23.85 -4.46 -7.61
C SER A 16 22.87 -3.87 -6.61
N ILE A 17 22.72 -4.48 -5.44
CA ILE A 17 21.94 -3.94 -4.31
C ILE A 17 22.49 -2.58 -3.84
N LEU A 18 23.81 -2.37 -3.92
CA LEU A 18 24.44 -1.10 -3.55
C LEU A 18 24.11 0.04 -4.51
N ASN A 19 23.65 -0.29 -5.71
CA ASN A 19 23.20 0.67 -6.72
C ASN A 19 21.67 0.90 -6.64
N ALA A 20 20.95 0.20 -5.76
CA ALA A 20 19.55 0.45 -5.54
C ALA A 20 19.35 1.87 -5.00
N LYS A 21 18.61 2.69 -5.73
CA LYS A 21 18.28 4.05 -5.28
C LYS A 21 17.24 3.96 -4.17
N PRO A 22 17.47 4.53 -3.00
CA PRO A 22 16.46 4.55 -1.95
C PRO A 22 15.27 5.41 -2.41
N ILE A 23 14.08 4.97 -2.06
CA ILE A 23 12.86 5.76 -2.25
C ILE A 23 12.62 6.54 -0.97
N TYR A 24 12.64 7.85 -1.07
CA TYR A 24 12.37 8.73 0.06
C TYR A 24 10.97 9.32 -0.06
N PHE A 25 10.13 9.06 0.93
CA PHE A 25 8.89 9.80 1.12
C PHE A 25 9.23 11.06 1.95
N GLY A 26 9.86 12.04 1.31
CA GLY A 26 10.30 13.30 1.94
C GLY A 26 9.17 14.25 2.33
N PHE A 27 7.92 13.83 2.20
CA PHE A 27 6.74 14.64 2.48
C PHE A 27 6.37 14.61 3.96
N SER A 28 6.00 15.76 4.48
CA SER A 28 5.46 15.88 5.85
C SER A 28 4.00 15.40 5.94
N ASN A 29 3.32 15.29 4.81
CA ASN A 29 1.89 14.98 4.71
C ASN A 29 1.68 13.90 3.64
N ILE A 30 1.17 12.73 4.03
CA ILE A 30 1.00 11.56 3.14
C ILE A 30 -0.36 10.91 3.42
N GLN A 31 -1.03 10.46 2.36
CA GLN A 31 -2.18 9.56 2.45
C GLN A 31 -1.74 8.12 2.15
N ILE A 32 -2.03 7.20 3.06
CA ILE A 32 -1.81 5.76 2.84
C ILE A 32 -3.16 5.08 2.68
N TYR A 33 -3.31 4.31 1.61
CA TYR A 33 -4.44 3.44 1.36
C TYR A 33 -3.99 1.98 1.50
N VAL A 34 -4.63 1.20 2.35
CA VAL A 34 -4.45 -0.25 2.42
C VAL A 34 -5.64 -0.91 1.73
N VAL A 35 -5.38 -1.57 0.63
CA VAL A 35 -6.39 -2.25 -0.19
C VAL A 35 -6.34 -3.75 0.08
N GLY A 36 -7.41 -4.26 0.66
CA GLY A 36 -7.48 -5.64 1.14
C GLY A 36 -7.05 -5.76 2.61
N CYS A 37 -8.01 -6.13 3.46
CA CYS A 37 -7.83 -6.38 4.89
C CYS A 37 -7.96 -7.88 5.24
N GLY A 38 -7.63 -8.75 4.28
CA GLY A 38 -7.65 -10.19 4.42
C GLY A 38 -6.41 -10.77 5.11
N GLY A 39 -5.86 -11.86 4.56
CA GLY A 39 -4.71 -12.57 5.12
C GLY A 39 -3.51 -11.65 5.37
N THR A 40 -3.00 -11.01 4.33
CA THR A 40 -1.85 -10.11 4.42
C THR A 40 -2.19 -8.80 5.12
N GLY A 41 -3.26 -8.12 4.69
CA GLY A 41 -3.61 -6.79 5.19
C GLY A 41 -3.96 -6.75 6.66
N SER A 42 -4.70 -7.74 7.18
CA SER A 42 -5.07 -7.76 8.59
C SER A 42 -3.87 -7.88 9.54
N PHE A 43 -2.77 -8.52 9.08
CA PHE A 43 -1.52 -8.59 9.85
C PHE A 43 -0.60 -7.39 9.59
N LEU A 44 -0.67 -6.76 8.43
CA LEU A 44 0.11 -5.56 8.13
C LEU A 44 -0.39 -4.34 8.91
N VAL A 45 -1.71 -4.13 8.96
CA VAL A 45 -2.34 -2.94 9.55
C VAL A 45 -1.87 -2.63 10.98
N PRO A 46 -1.75 -3.59 11.92
CA PRO A 46 -1.23 -3.31 13.26
C PRO A 46 0.18 -2.73 13.29
N HIS A 47 1.05 -3.20 12.42
CA HIS A 47 2.41 -2.69 12.31
C HIS A 47 2.45 -1.31 11.67
N LEU A 48 1.66 -1.12 10.60
CA LEU A 48 1.54 0.16 9.93
C LEU A 48 0.97 1.23 10.85
N CYS A 49 -0.05 0.92 11.64
CA CYS A 49 -0.62 1.86 12.63
C CYS A 49 0.43 2.32 13.65
N ARG A 50 1.31 1.42 14.13
CA ARG A 50 2.40 1.81 15.06
C ARG A 50 3.39 2.75 14.40
N VAL A 51 3.81 2.44 13.17
CA VAL A 51 4.75 3.29 12.41
C VAL A 51 4.14 4.66 12.13
N VAL A 52 2.89 4.69 11.66
CA VAL A 52 2.18 5.94 11.37
C VAL A 52 1.99 6.78 12.63
N ASN A 53 1.59 6.15 13.75
CA ASN A 53 1.46 6.85 15.02
C ASN A 53 2.78 7.50 15.46
N PHE A 54 3.89 6.74 15.41
CA PHE A 54 5.22 7.26 15.74
C PHE A 54 5.62 8.42 14.84
N LEU A 55 5.41 8.30 13.52
CA LEU A 55 5.73 9.35 12.57
C LEU A 55 4.89 10.61 12.80
N ASN A 56 3.61 10.47 13.14
CA ASN A 56 2.74 11.61 13.46
C ASN A 56 3.19 12.30 14.75
N GLU A 57 3.63 11.56 15.76
CA GLU A 57 4.22 12.13 16.99
C GLU A 57 5.52 12.91 16.72
N THR A 58 6.24 12.58 15.65
CA THR A 58 7.45 13.31 15.22
C THR A 58 7.16 14.50 14.29
N GLY A 59 5.89 14.89 14.15
CA GLY A 59 5.48 16.09 13.42
C GLY A 59 5.08 15.86 11.96
N ARG A 60 4.94 14.60 11.52
CA ARG A 60 4.37 14.27 10.21
C ARG A 60 2.84 14.18 10.30
N GLN A 61 2.16 14.29 9.16
CA GLN A 61 0.71 14.17 9.04
C GLN A 61 0.40 13.02 8.07
N ILE A 62 0.30 11.82 8.60
CA ILE A 62 0.01 10.63 7.80
C ILE A 62 -1.40 10.16 8.14
N ASP A 63 -2.25 10.14 7.12
CA ASP A 63 -3.60 9.63 7.20
C ASP A 63 -3.66 8.22 6.61
N LEU A 64 -4.39 7.33 7.26
CA LEU A 64 -4.53 5.94 6.87
C LEU A 64 -5.99 5.66 6.48
N THR A 65 -6.20 5.06 5.31
CA THR A 65 -7.51 4.59 4.87
C THR A 65 -7.45 3.10 4.56
N LEU A 66 -8.27 2.32 5.23
CA LEU A 66 -8.41 0.89 5.01
C LEU A 66 -9.59 0.64 4.06
N ILE A 67 -9.41 -0.20 3.05
CA ILE A 67 -10.41 -0.47 2.01
C ILE A 67 -10.60 -1.97 1.90
N ASP A 68 -11.81 -2.44 2.20
CA ASP A 68 -12.20 -3.84 2.03
C ASP A 68 -13.73 -3.93 2.07
N PHE A 69 -14.35 -4.56 1.08
CA PHE A 69 -15.80 -4.72 1.04
C PHE A 69 -16.32 -5.95 1.78
N ASP A 70 -15.43 -6.87 2.13
CA ASP A 70 -15.80 -8.13 2.78
C ASP A 70 -16.20 -7.97 4.25
N ARG A 71 -16.98 -8.94 4.71
CA ARG A 71 -17.28 -9.14 6.13
C ARG A 71 -16.46 -10.27 6.73
N ILE A 72 -16.27 -10.20 8.03
CA ILE A 72 -15.55 -11.22 8.80
C ILE A 72 -16.47 -12.43 8.96
N GLU A 73 -15.99 -13.60 8.52
CA GLU A 73 -16.64 -14.89 8.62
C GLU A 73 -15.83 -15.82 9.55
N GLU A 74 -16.45 -16.88 10.06
CA GLU A 74 -15.76 -17.85 10.95
C GLU A 74 -14.48 -18.42 10.34
N LYS A 75 -14.50 -18.76 9.03
CA LYS A 75 -13.30 -19.24 8.31
C LYS A 75 -12.13 -18.26 8.30
N ASN A 76 -12.38 -16.98 8.54
CA ASN A 76 -11.34 -15.95 8.57
C ASN A 76 -10.57 -15.98 9.90
N LEU A 77 -11.18 -16.36 11.00
CA LEU A 77 -10.58 -16.35 12.35
C LEU A 77 -9.32 -17.23 12.46
N TYR A 78 -9.20 -18.25 11.61
CA TYR A 78 -8.07 -19.19 11.63
C TYR A 78 -6.82 -18.68 10.86
N ARG A 79 -6.98 -17.68 9.99
CA ARG A 79 -5.91 -17.27 9.06
C ARG A 79 -5.79 -15.76 8.87
N GLN A 80 -6.62 -14.99 9.52
CA GLN A 80 -6.64 -13.52 9.47
C GLN A 80 -6.65 -12.97 10.89
N ASN A 81 -6.21 -11.75 11.06
CA ASN A 81 -6.09 -11.11 12.38
C ASN A 81 -7.43 -10.55 12.86
N PHE A 82 -8.40 -11.45 13.04
CA PHE A 82 -9.73 -11.12 13.57
C PHE A 82 -10.07 -12.03 14.74
N CYS A 83 -11.02 -11.60 15.58
CA CYS A 83 -11.51 -12.36 16.72
C CYS A 83 -13.02 -12.61 16.62
N LEU A 84 -13.50 -13.52 17.47
CA LEU A 84 -14.90 -13.95 17.48
C LEU A 84 -15.88 -12.77 17.68
N ALA A 85 -15.50 -11.77 18.48
CA ALA A 85 -16.32 -10.58 18.74
C ALA A 85 -16.51 -9.68 17.52
N GLU A 86 -15.72 -9.88 16.45
CA GLU A 86 -15.77 -9.10 15.22
C GLU A 86 -16.53 -9.78 14.08
N LEU A 87 -17.08 -10.98 14.33
CA LEU A 87 -17.87 -11.69 13.31
C LEU A 87 -19.01 -10.81 12.77
N GLY A 88 -19.16 -10.81 11.43
CA GLY A 88 -20.17 -10.05 10.72
C GLY A 88 -19.83 -8.59 10.49
N TYR A 89 -18.84 -8.02 11.18
CA TYR A 89 -18.37 -6.66 10.86
C TYR A 89 -17.63 -6.64 9.51
N ASN A 90 -17.63 -5.49 8.84
CA ASN A 90 -16.75 -5.29 7.70
C ASN A 90 -15.28 -5.32 8.16
N LYS A 91 -14.40 -5.95 7.36
CA LYS A 91 -12.99 -6.17 7.72
C LYS A 91 -12.23 -4.86 7.95
N ALA A 92 -12.38 -3.89 7.04
CA ALA A 92 -11.72 -2.60 7.17
C ALA A 92 -12.24 -1.81 8.39
N GLN A 93 -13.55 -1.81 8.62
CA GLN A 93 -14.17 -1.13 9.75
C GLN A 93 -13.73 -1.73 11.10
N ALA A 94 -13.68 -3.06 11.21
CA ALA A 94 -13.25 -3.73 12.43
C ALA A 94 -11.81 -3.34 12.81
N LEU A 95 -10.89 -3.38 11.83
CA LEU A 95 -9.50 -2.96 12.06
C LEU A 95 -9.40 -1.47 12.40
N ALA A 96 -10.10 -0.60 11.67
CA ALA A 96 -10.06 0.83 11.94
C ALA A 96 -10.56 1.17 13.35
N MET A 97 -11.66 0.57 13.79
CA MET A 97 -12.20 0.73 15.15
C MET A 97 -11.19 0.27 16.21
N ARG A 98 -10.62 -0.91 16.04
CA ARG A 98 -9.64 -1.50 16.97
C ARG A 98 -8.42 -0.59 17.13
N TYR A 99 -7.83 -0.15 16.03
CA TYR A 99 -6.59 0.63 16.08
C TYR A 99 -6.83 2.12 16.39
N LYS A 100 -8.00 2.66 16.08
CA LYS A 100 -8.38 3.99 16.58
C LYS A 100 -8.53 4.03 18.09
N THR A 101 -9.04 2.95 18.69
CA THR A 101 -9.12 2.80 20.16
C THR A 101 -7.72 2.68 20.77
N MET A 102 -6.82 1.94 20.11
CA MET A 102 -5.44 1.73 20.60
C MET A 102 -4.57 2.97 20.45
N PHE A 103 -4.77 3.75 19.39
CA PHE A 103 -4.02 4.95 19.04
C PHE A 103 -4.98 6.12 18.77
N PRO A 104 -5.47 6.82 19.81
CA PRO A 104 -6.50 7.85 19.64
C PRO A 104 -6.08 9.03 18.75
N SER A 105 -4.79 9.33 18.66
CA SER A 105 -4.23 10.37 17.80
C SER A 105 -4.14 9.96 16.32
N LEU A 106 -4.25 8.66 16.01
CA LEU A 106 -4.13 8.17 14.66
C LEU A 106 -5.33 8.61 13.80
N THR A 107 -5.06 9.23 12.66
CA THR A 107 -6.08 9.49 11.64
C THR A 107 -6.24 8.22 10.80
N ILE A 108 -7.27 7.43 11.12
CA ILE A 108 -7.59 6.21 10.42
C ILE A 108 -9.06 6.19 10.02
N ALA A 109 -9.32 5.91 8.75
CA ALA A 109 -10.65 5.76 8.17
C ALA A 109 -10.82 4.35 7.59
N ALA A 110 -12.06 3.93 7.41
CA ALA A 110 -12.40 2.67 6.74
C ALA A 110 -13.42 2.92 5.62
N ARG A 111 -13.25 2.24 4.51
CA ARG A 111 -14.18 2.19 3.39
C ARG A 111 -14.58 0.74 3.16
N SER A 112 -15.89 0.51 3.15
CA SER A 112 -16.49 -0.80 2.87
C SER A 112 -16.87 -0.98 1.39
N ASP A 113 -16.37 -0.10 0.55
CA ASP A 113 -16.61 -0.11 -0.89
C ASP A 113 -15.55 -0.96 -1.61
N SER A 114 -15.83 -1.34 -2.86
CA SER A 114 -14.80 -1.85 -3.77
C SER A 114 -13.79 -0.75 -4.10
N ILE A 115 -12.57 -1.15 -4.46
CA ILE A 115 -11.50 -0.21 -4.87
C ILE A 115 -11.93 0.64 -6.08
N ASP A 116 -12.78 0.11 -6.96
CA ASP A 116 -13.28 0.82 -8.14
C ASP A 116 -14.17 2.05 -7.79
N ALA A 117 -14.70 2.10 -6.57
CA ALA A 117 -15.51 3.21 -6.08
C ALA A 117 -14.70 4.25 -5.27
N ILE A 118 -13.37 4.11 -5.24
CA ILE A 118 -12.48 4.99 -4.47
C ILE A 118 -11.86 6.03 -5.40
N GLU A 119 -11.82 7.26 -4.92
CA GLU A 119 -11.05 8.34 -5.54
C GLU A 119 -9.80 8.64 -4.69
N LEU A 120 -8.65 8.71 -5.36
CA LEU A 120 -7.41 9.11 -4.70
C LEU A 120 -7.38 10.63 -4.47
N THR A 121 -6.83 11.01 -3.34
CA THR A 121 -6.60 12.44 -3.08
C THR A 121 -5.57 13.02 -4.05
N THR A 122 -5.84 14.22 -4.56
CA THR A 122 -4.98 14.91 -5.52
C THR A 122 -4.08 15.97 -4.89
N TYR A 123 -4.36 16.34 -3.64
CA TYR A 123 -3.68 17.46 -2.97
C TYR A 123 -2.52 17.04 -2.06
N LYS A 124 -2.31 15.76 -1.83
CA LYS A 124 -1.16 15.22 -1.09
C LYS A 124 -0.63 13.94 -1.70
N PRO A 125 0.66 13.62 -1.51
CA PRO A 125 1.24 12.37 -1.94
C PRO A 125 0.48 11.17 -1.39
N SER A 126 0.41 10.10 -2.16
CA SER A 126 -0.31 8.89 -1.79
C SER A 126 0.56 7.65 -1.93
N LEU A 127 0.35 6.70 -1.02
CA LEU A 127 0.90 5.34 -1.09
C LEU A 127 -0.27 4.36 -1.04
N ILE A 128 -0.42 3.56 -2.07
CA ILE A 128 -1.34 2.43 -2.09
C ILE A 128 -0.56 1.19 -1.66
N VAL A 129 -1.04 0.49 -0.65
CA VAL A 129 -0.50 -0.81 -0.23
C VAL A 129 -1.53 -1.88 -0.60
N GLY A 130 -1.25 -2.60 -1.68
CA GLY A 130 -2.08 -3.69 -2.19
C GLY A 130 -1.83 -4.97 -1.39
N CYS A 131 -2.86 -5.45 -0.71
CA CYS A 131 -2.86 -6.70 0.05
C CYS A 131 -3.93 -7.66 -0.46
N VAL A 132 -4.22 -7.58 -1.76
CA VAL A 132 -5.25 -8.36 -2.44
C VAL A 132 -4.67 -9.67 -2.97
N ASP A 133 -5.51 -10.70 -3.09
CA ASP A 133 -5.12 -12.06 -3.45
C ASP A 133 -5.52 -12.45 -4.88
N ASN A 134 -6.08 -11.52 -5.65
CA ASN A 134 -6.55 -11.81 -7.01
C ASN A 134 -6.11 -10.73 -8.02
N ALA A 135 -5.97 -11.16 -9.28
CA ALA A 135 -5.52 -10.32 -10.37
C ALA A 135 -6.51 -9.19 -10.71
N GLN A 136 -7.80 -9.42 -10.55
CA GLN A 136 -8.81 -8.41 -10.87
C GLN A 136 -8.69 -7.19 -9.92
N ALA A 137 -8.55 -7.40 -8.62
CA ALA A 137 -8.38 -6.32 -7.67
C ALA A 137 -7.08 -5.54 -7.93
N ARG A 138 -6.01 -6.22 -8.39
CA ARG A 138 -4.77 -5.56 -8.82
C ARG A 138 -4.96 -4.72 -10.08
N ALA A 139 -5.71 -5.24 -11.07
CA ALA A 139 -6.06 -4.47 -12.25
C ALA A 139 -6.88 -3.21 -11.90
N SER A 140 -7.80 -3.30 -10.95
CA SER A 140 -8.52 -2.12 -10.46
C SER A 140 -7.62 -1.10 -9.76
N ILE A 141 -6.60 -1.55 -9.01
CA ILE A 141 -5.58 -0.63 -8.43
C ILE A 141 -4.79 0.06 -9.56
N GLU A 142 -4.37 -0.68 -10.57
CA GLU A 142 -3.66 -0.14 -11.73
C GLU A 142 -4.50 0.92 -12.45
N GLU A 143 -5.77 0.62 -12.73
CA GLU A 143 -6.69 1.56 -13.37
C GLU A 143 -6.88 2.83 -12.55
N LEU A 144 -7.03 2.71 -11.23
CA LEU A 144 -7.11 3.84 -10.32
C LEU A 144 -5.85 4.71 -10.37
N MET A 145 -4.67 4.11 -10.46
CA MET A 145 -3.40 4.80 -10.62
C MET A 145 -3.31 5.55 -11.96
N ILE A 146 -3.77 4.93 -13.05
CA ILE A 146 -3.82 5.53 -14.39
C ILE A 146 -4.77 6.72 -14.41
N GLN A 147 -5.96 6.56 -13.85
CA GLN A 147 -6.95 7.65 -13.74
C GLN A 147 -6.38 8.82 -12.94
N HIS A 148 -5.77 8.55 -11.79
CA HIS A 148 -5.13 9.57 -10.99
C HIS A 148 -4.01 10.29 -11.77
N ALA A 149 -3.21 9.57 -12.55
CA ALA A 149 -2.17 10.17 -13.38
C ALA A 149 -2.74 11.04 -14.50
N SER A 150 -3.86 10.64 -15.13
CA SER A 150 -4.48 11.35 -16.25
C SER A 150 -5.16 12.67 -15.83
N MET A 151 -5.70 12.76 -14.61
CA MET A 151 -6.34 13.98 -14.10
C MET A 151 -5.37 15.18 -14.07
N PHE A 152 -4.07 14.95 -14.11
CA PHE A 152 -3.03 15.97 -13.99
C PHE A 152 -2.46 16.50 -15.33
N ALA A 153 -3.01 16.06 -16.46
CA ALA A 153 -2.57 16.54 -17.79
C ALA A 153 -2.79 18.05 -18.00
N HIS A 154 -3.47 18.75 -17.11
CA HIS A 154 -3.91 20.14 -17.28
C HIS A 154 -3.30 21.16 -16.30
N GLY A 155 -2.05 20.96 -15.87
CA GLY A 155 -1.28 22.05 -15.22
C GLY A 155 -1.40 22.14 -13.69
N VAL A 156 -1.97 21.17 -13.01
CA VAL A 156 -1.97 21.09 -11.55
C VAL A 156 -0.67 20.44 -11.07
N THR A 157 -0.09 20.95 -9.98
CA THR A 157 1.12 20.38 -9.36
C THR A 157 0.88 18.92 -8.97
N LYS A 158 1.55 18.03 -9.67
CA LYS A 158 1.40 16.57 -9.47
C LYS A 158 1.87 16.17 -8.08
N LYS A 159 1.03 15.48 -7.33
CA LYS A 159 1.45 14.78 -6.11
C LYS A 159 1.71 13.33 -6.45
N PRO A 160 2.87 12.77 -6.09
CA PRO A 160 3.20 11.40 -6.45
C PRO A 160 2.25 10.40 -5.79
N CYS A 161 1.91 9.37 -6.53
CA CYS A 161 1.21 8.20 -6.04
C CYS A 161 2.07 6.97 -6.29
N TRP A 162 2.29 6.18 -5.25
CA TRP A 162 3.07 4.94 -5.29
C TRP A 162 2.15 3.77 -5.02
N TRP A 163 2.45 2.65 -5.66
CA TRP A 163 1.81 1.37 -5.37
C TRP A 163 2.86 0.37 -4.90
N LEU A 164 2.68 -0.13 -3.68
CA LEU A 164 3.40 -1.25 -3.10
C LEU A 164 2.46 -2.45 -3.08
N ASP A 165 2.76 -3.47 -3.87
CA ASP A 165 1.98 -4.71 -3.93
C ASP A 165 2.61 -5.79 -3.06
N CYS A 166 1.81 -6.38 -2.19
CA CYS A 166 2.19 -7.47 -1.30
C CYS A 166 1.44 -8.74 -1.73
N GLY A 167 2.10 -9.58 -2.52
CA GLY A 167 1.55 -10.86 -2.95
C GLY A 167 2.15 -12.01 -2.15
N ASN A 168 1.34 -13.01 -1.84
CA ASN A 168 1.80 -14.25 -1.23
C ASN A 168 1.13 -15.48 -1.82
N SER A 169 1.86 -16.58 -1.82
CA SER A 169 1.43 -17.92 -2.20
C SER A 169 1.75 -18.90 -1.06
N TYR A 170 1.49 -20.18 -1.25
CA TYR A 170 1.80 -21.20 -0.24
C TYR A 170 3.30 -21.31 0.07
N THR A 171 4.16 -21.07 -0.91
CA THR A 171 5.61 -21.34 -0.82
C THR A 171 6.47 -20.10 -1.04
N HIS A 172 5.90 -18.99 -1.51
CA HIS A 172 6.66 -17.79 -1.83
C HIS A 172 5.79 -16.54 -1.64
N GLY A 173 6.45 -15.41 -1.45
CA GLY A 173 5.84 -14.09 -1.43
C GLY A 173 6.66 -13.13 -2.26
N GLN A 174 6.03 -12.04 -2.67
CA GLN A 174 6.69 -10.96 -3.38
C GLN A 174 6.23 -9.61 -2.81
N VAL A 175 7.12 -8.65 -2.88
CA VAL A 175 6.83 -7.24 -2.65
C VAL A 175 7.35 -6.48 -3.85
N ALA A 176 6.47 -5.78 -4.54
CA ALA A 176 6.81 -4.94 -5.68
C ALA A 176 6.38 -3.51 -5.42
N ILE A 177 7.16 -2.53 -5.86
CA ILE A 177 6.81 -1.11 -5.75
C ILE A 177 6.98 -0.42 -7.09
N GLY A 178 6.05 0.47 -7.42
CA GLY A 178 6.10 1.25 -8.64
C GLY A 178 5.29 2.54 -8.54
N ASN A 179 5.41 3.37 -9.58
CA ASN A 179 4.59 4.55 -9.77
C ASN A 179 4.34 4.78 -11.26
N TRP A 180 3.28 5.53 -11.58
CA TRP A 180 2.92 5.84 -12.97
C TRP A 180 3.60 7.10 -13.51
N TYR A 181 4.22 7.89 -12.66
CA TYR A 181 4.75 9.19 -13.09
C TYR A 181 6.02 9.06 -13.92
N SER A 182 5.95 9.56 -15.17
CA SER A 182 7.17 10.02 -15.84
C SER A 182 7.50 11.39 -15.26
N VAL A 183 8.56 11.50 -14.51
CA VAL A 183 9.20 12.77 -14.31
C VAL A 183 10.13 12.95 -15.51
N GLU A 184 9.75 13.81 -16.44
CA GLU A 184 10.74 14.52 -17.22
C GLU A 184 11.48 15.36 -16.17
N LEU A 185 12.73 15.01 -15.94
CA LEU A 185 13.63 15.81 -15.14
C LEU A 185 13.89 17.09 -15.92
N ASP A 186 13.03 18.09 -15.71
CA ASP A 186 13.44 19.46 -15.95
C ASP A 186 14.63 19.72 -15.00
N ASP A 187 15.72 20.25 -15.55
CA ASP A 187 17.05 20.38 -14.94
C ASP A 187 17.12 21.14 -13.61
N TYR A 188 16.01 21.43 -12.94
CA TYR A 188 15.95 22.34 -11.79
C TYR A 188 15.27 21.83 -10.52
N VAL A 189 14.79 20.60 -10.48
CA VAL A 189 14.21 20.09 -9.23
C VAL A 189 15.01 18.90 -8.73
N LEU A 190 16.04 19.21 -7.97
CA LEU A 190 16.76 18.29 -7.10
C LEU A 190 15.89 17.84 -5.93
N GLU A 191 14.76 17.21 -6.19
CA GLU A 191 14.11 16.37 -5.19
C GLU A 191 14.57 14.93 -5.44
N PRO A 192 15.53 14.43 -4.64
CA PRO A 192 16.10 13.12 -4.89
C PRO A 192 15.03 12.04 -4.71
N ALA A 193 15.01 11.10 -5.63
CA ALA A 193 14.34 9.81 -5.53
C ALA A 193 12.79 9.78 -5.52
N THR A 194 12.09 10.83 -5.17
CA THR A 194 10.62 10.90 -5.28
C THR A 194 10.14 11.00 -6.72
N CYS A 195 11.08 11.22 -7.63
CA CYS A 195 10.85 11.47 -9.05
C CYS A 195 11.28 10.32 -9.96
N VAL A 196 11.68 9.18 -9.41
CA VAL A 196 12.04 8.03 -10.24
C VAL A 196 10.78 7.32 -10.69
N ARG A 197 10.58 7.26 -12.02
CA ARG A 197 9.56 6.39 -12.59
C ARG A 197 9.98 4.93 -12.38
N LEU A 198 9.24 4.20 -11.61
CA LEU A 198 9.29 2.76 -11.57
C LEU A 198 8.10 2.21 -12.36
N PRO A 199 8.26 1.08 -13.06
CA PRO A 199 7.12 0.42 -13.66
C PRO A 199 6.10 0.06 -12.58
N LEU A 200 4.82 0.04 -12.95
CA LEU A 200 3.81 -0.52 -12.07
C LEU A 200 4.13 -1.98 -11.80
N PRO A 201 3.80 -2.50 -10.61
CA PRO A 201 3.94 -3.91 -10.32
C PRO A 201 3.19 -4.74 -11.36
N THR A 202 3.91 -5.53 -12.14
CA THR A 202 3.31 -6.47 -13.09
C THR A 202 3.04 -7.78 -12.39
N ILE A 203 1.91 -8.37 -12.69
CA ILE A 203 1.39 -9.58 -12.04
C ILE A 203 1.51 -10.77 -12.99
#